data_8b94b64470736adfb8e3ebedef2503cb
#
_entry.id   8b94b64470736adfb8e3ebedef2503cb
#
_cell.length_a   1.000
_cell.length_b   1.000
_cell.length_c   1.000
_cell.angle_alpha   90.00
_cell.angle_beta   90.00
_cell.angle_gamma   90.00
#
_symmetry.space_group_name_H-M   'P 1'
#
loop_
_entity.id
_entity.type
_entity.pdbx_description
1 polymer ?
#
loop_
_entity_poly.entity_id
_entity_poly.type
_entity_poly.pdbx_seq_one_letter_code
_entity_poly.pdbx_strand_id
1 'polypeptide(L)'
;DVPLGALKNNLEHTLSQNINDRINQQNLPPNISDPLKEGINQTIHNGVGLIPNSSQITLEDQVIRPTISAMMPLYTGGLTSSAKQVANIKAKRSELNTKQQQDLQRFELIQAYFNVQLQKQLLASSQYNWHAMQKHYDNALKLEQQGFISKGQRMQFEVAKNNAQRSEQASQTNLKASLFQLNNLLQSSQITELTTPLFINSTQNQDLNTLLRSYADQSALVQKLQMDTQLAQANVTAQNAAKKPHIFAFGEYSLDDKNNWIVGLAAQYNLFSGIDKNKNVQAAELQRYASELMTARTKQEIENVIYKSYSEATTAQQSDQLLQQNIKAAQENLRIQELSFKEDMGTATQVIDAQNMLSALKAETALNAYKYVMSLATLLQSHGSIHQFQTYLLQPNTRFIR
;
A
#
# COMPACT_ATOMS: atom_id res chain seq x y z
N ASP A 1 29.29 -42.03 40.76
CA ASP A 1 28.30 -41.73 39.70
C ASP A 1 27.92 -40.26 39.80
N VAL A 2 28.41 -39.49 38.86
CA VAL A 2 27.93 -38.10 38.73
C VAL A 2 26.71 -38.14 37.86
N PRO A 3 25.53 -37.70 38.38
CA PRO A 3 24.34 -37.59 37.55
C PRO A 3 24.50 -36.43 36.58
N LEU A 4 24.74 -36.72 35.32
CA LEU A 4 24.80 -35.72 34.23
C LEU A 4 23.40 -35.22 33.81
N GLY A 5 22.34 -35.72 34.45
CA GLY A 5 20.97 -35.36 34.15
C GLY A 5 20.64 -33.86 34.37
N ALA A 6 21.21 -33.21 35.37
CA ALA A 6 20.99 -31.79 35.61
C ALA A 6 21.72 -30.91 34.55
N LEU A 7 22.91 -31.32 34.13
CA LEU A 7 23.68 -30.62 33.06
C LEU A 7 23.00 -30.78 31.71
N LYS A 8 22.49 -31.97 31.45
CA LYS A 8 21.72 -32.33 30.27
C LYS A 8 20.47 -31.49 30.18
N ASN A 9 19.68 -31.39 31.23
CA ASN A 9 18.45 -30.60 31.26
C ASN A 9 18.73 -29.08 31.15
N ASN A 10 19.81 -28.59 31.77
CA ASN A 10 20.20 -27.18 31.61
C ASN A 10 20.68 -26.85 30.21
N LEU A 11 21.46 -27.72 29.56
CA LEU A 11 21.94 -27.52 28.21
C LEU A 11 20.77 -27.52 27.21
N GLU A 12 19.88 -28.49 27.35
CA GLU A 12 18.67 -28.62 26.56
C GLU A 12 17.78 -27.38 26.69
N HIS A 13 17.53 -26.96 27.93
CA HIS A 13 16.70 -25.80 28.23
C HIS A 13 17.32 -24.48 27.72
N THR A 14 18.61 -24.28 27.92
CA THR A 14 19.32 -23.05 27.47
C THR A 14 19.39 -22.96 25.96
N LEU A 15 19.69 -24.05 25.25
CA LEU A 15 19.73 -24.08 23.78
C LEU A 15 18.34 -23.88 23.20
N SER A 16 17.33 -24.57 23.74
CA SER A 16 15.94 -24.44 23.30
C SER A 16 15.38 -23.03 23.53
N GLN A 17 15.65 -22.42 24.70
CA GLN A 17 15.24 -21.03 24.97
C GLN A 17 15.92 -20.05 24.02
N ASN A 18 17.24 -20.08 23.90
CA ASN A 18 17.96 -19.13 23.03
C ASN A 18 17.51 -19.20 21.56
N ILE A 19 17.22 -20.40 21.06
CA ILE A 19 16.75 -20.57 19.68
C ILE A 19 15.29 -20.16 19.54
N ASN A 20 14.43 -20.55 20.49
CA ASN A 20 13.03 -20.14 20.48
C ASN A 20 12.87 -18.63 20.60
N ASP A 21 13.70 -17.95 21.42
CA ASP A 21 13.71 -16.49 21.53
C ASP A 21 14.15 -15.82 20.22
N ARG A 22 15.15 -16.37 19.56
CA ARG A 22 15.57 -15.90 18.23
C ARG A 22 14.50 -16.10 17.16
N ILE A 23 13.77 -17.20 17.20
CA ILE A 23 12.66 -17.47 16.29
C ILE A 23 11.49 -16.51 16.60
N ASN A 24 11.19 -16.24 17.88
CA ASN A 24 10.16 -15.30 18.29
C ASN A 24 10.46 -13.85 17.88
N GLN A 25 11.73 -13.42 18.01
CA GLN A 25 12.18 -12.08 17.57
C GLN A 25 12.01 -11.85 16.07
N GLN A 26 11.85 -12.92 15.29
CA GLN A 26 11.72 -12.84 13.84
C GLN A 26 10.28 -12.66 13.35
N ASN A 27 9.25 -12.62 14.23
CA ASN A 27 7.82 -12.45 13.90
C ASN A 27 7.33 -13.37 12.76
N LEU A 28 7.72 -14.67 12.80
CA LEU A 28 7.23 -15.67 11.85
C LEU A 28 5.75 -15.98 12.09
N PRO A 29 4.96 -16.19 11.02
CA PRO A 29 3.63 -16.75 11.19
C PRO A 29 3.68 -18.07 11.96
N PRO A 30 2.68 -18.36 12.83
CA PRO A 30 2.68 -19.57 13.68
C PRO A 30 2.85 -20.89 12.91
N ASN A 31 2.28 -20.97 11.71
CA ASN A 31 2.40 -22.12 10.82
C ASN A 31 3.83 -22.41 10.30
N ILE A 32 4.75 -21.46 10.47
CA ILE A 32 6.18 -21.61 10.13
C ILE A 32 7.03 -21.66 11.40
N SER A 33 6.73 -20.79 12.38
CA SER A 33 7.49 -20.72 13.63
C SER A 33 7.36 -21.99 14.48
N ASP A 34 6.15 -22.55 14.57
CA ASP A 34 5.88 -23.66 15.46
C ASP A 34 6.51 -24.97 14.99
N PRO A 35 6.38 -25.38 13.71
CA PRO A 35 7.12 -26.53 13.20
C PRO A 35 8.65 -26.35 13.24
N LEU A 36 9.15 -25.12 13.06
CA LEU A 36 10.58 -24.83 13.11
C LEU A 36 11.12 -24.97 14.54
N LYS A 37 10.39 -24.46 15.55
CA LYS A 37 10.72 -24.63 16.98
C LYS A 37 10.66 -26.08 17.38
N GLU A 38 9.61 -26.80 16.99
CA GLU A 38 9.41 -28.19 17.32
C GLU A 38 10.52 -29.06 16.71
N GLY A 39 10.85 -28.88 15.45
CA GLY A 39 11.93 -29.60 14.76
C GLY A 39 13.31 -29.33 15.36
N ILE A 40 13.61 -28.08 15.73
CA ILE A 40 14.88 -27.70 16.34
C ILE A 40 14.94 -28.19 17.79
N ASN A 41 13.88 -28.01 18.58
CA ASN A 41 13.84 -28.47 19.98
C ASN A 41 13.94 -30.00 20.05
N GLN A 42 13.28 -30.72 19.15
CA GLN A 42 13.40 -32.17 19.06
C GLN A 42 14.82 -32.59 18.65
N THR A 43 15.49 -31.84 17.82
CA THR A 43 16.89 -32.06 17.43
C THR A 43 17.83 -31.82 18.60
N ILE A 44 17.61 -30.77 19.38
CA ILE A 44 18.36 -30.47 20.61
C ILE A 44 18.14 -31.57 21.64
N HIS A 45 16.87 -31.95 21.93
CA HIS A 45 16.52 -32.99 22.86
C HIS A 45 17.22 -34.32 22.51
N ASN A 46 17.19 -34.70 21.28
CA ASN A 46 17.76 -35.94 20.82
C ASN A 46 19.30 -35.88 20.77
N GLY A 47 19.90 -34.73 20.41
CA GLY A 47 21.35 -34.52 20.46
C GLY A 47 21.92 -34.58 21.86
N VAL A 48 21.22 -33.93 22.81
CA VAL A 48 21.52 -33.98 24.24
C VAL A 48 21.20 -35.36 24.83
N GLY A 49 20.26 -36.10 24.21
CA GLY A 49 19.92 -37.48 24.58
C GLY A 49 21.07 -38.49 24.42
N LEU A 50 22.00 -38.21 23.52
CA LEU A 50 23.21 -39.07 23.28
C LEU A 50 24.26 -38.92 24.40
N ILE A 51 24.15 -37.94 25.29
CA ILE A 51 25.03 -37.83 26.44
C ILE A 51 24.60 -38.90 27.44
N PRO A 52 25.48 -39.84 27.85
CA PRO A 52 25.14 -40.90 28.80
C PRO A 52 24.64 -40.26 30.13
N ASN A 53 23.59 -40.86 30.72
CA ASN A 53 22.98 -40.35 31.96
C ASN A 53 23.87 -40.48 33.19
N SER A 54 24.93 -41.27 33.11
CA SER A 54 25.95 -41.41 34.13
C SER A 54 27.30 -41.73 33.50
N SER A 55 28.33 -41.06 33.98
CA SER A 55 29.73 -41.45 33.75
C SER A 55 30.26 -41.92 35.10
N GLN A 56 30.86 -43.14 35.15
CA GLN A 56 31.64 -43.54 36.32
C GLN A 56 32.93 -42.73 36.31
N ILE A 57 32.88 -41.62 37.02
CA ILE A 57 34.06 -40.82 37.29
C ILE A 57 34.27 -40.93 38.81
N THR A 58 35.40 -41.52 39.18
CA THR A 58 35.86 -41.45 40.58
C THR A 58 36.28 -40.02 40.81
N LEU A 59 35.38 -39.23 41.42
CA LEU A 59 35.65 -37.86 41.79
C LEU A 59 36.14 -37.81 43.21
N GLU A 60 37.40 -37.50 43.38
CA GLU A 60 37.90 -36.85 44.59
C GLU A 60 37.51 -35.37 44.49
N ASP A 61 36.66 -34.98 45.42
CA ASP A 61 36.21 -33.61 45.71
C ASP A 61 35.77 -32.67 44.53
N GLN A 62 34.84 -31.79 44.84
CA GLN A 62 34.16 -30.80 44.00
C GLN A 62 35.06 -30.19 42.92
N VAL A 63 35.04 -30.74 41.73
CA VAL A 63 35.75 -30.18 40.55
C VAL A 63 34.73 -29.44 39.68
N ILE A 64 34.77 -28.12 39.68
CA ILE A 64 34.11 -27.28 38.67
C ILE A 64 34.94 -27.43 37.41
N ARG A 65 34.40 -28.12 36.39
CA ARG A 65 35.02 -28.24 35.06
C ARG A 65 34.35 -27.29 34.07
N PRO A 66 34.90 -26.15 33.82
CA PRO A 66 34.42 -25.33 32.72
C PRO A 66 34.74 -26.05 31.40
N THR A 67 33.71 -26.24 30.56
CA THR A 67 33.85 -26.87 29.24
C THR A 67 33.37 -25.89 28.15
N ILE A 68 34.04 -25.89 27.01
CA ILE A 68 33.58 -25.25 25.79
C ILE A 68 33.10 -26.36 24.88
N SER A 69 31.78 -26.32 24.54
CA SER A 69 31.19 -27.25 23.60
C SER A 69 30.76 -26.53 22.31
N ALA A 70 30.96 -27.16 21.19
CA ALA A 70 30.51 -26.70 19.87
C ALA A 70 29.77 -27.83 19.17
N MET A 71 28.64 -27.53 18.57
CA MET A 71 27.87 -28.42 17.74
C MET A 71 27.61 -27.75 16.38
N MET A 72 27.92 -28.48 15.30
CA MET A 72 27.75 -28.01 13.94
C MET A 72 26.88 -29.00 13.15
N PRO A 73 25.71 -28.58 12.61
CA PRO A 73 24.90 -29.42 11.75
C PRO A 73 25.61 -29.59 10.40
N LEU A 74 25.97 -30.85 10.05
CA LEU A 74 26.56 -31.18 8.75
C LEU A 74 25.48 -31.50 7.72
N TYR A 75 24.42 -32.18 8.14
CA TYR A 75 23.28 -32.50 7.30
C TYR A 75 21.99 -32.51 8.11
N THR A 76 21.01 -31.75 7.66
CA THR A 76 19.71 -31.59 8.34
C THR A 76 18.52 -31.87 7.42
N GLY A 77 18.74 -32.71 6.40
CA GLY A 77 17.68 -33.07 5.43
C GLY A 77 17.16 -31.93 4.57
N GLY A 78 17.73 -30.73 4.69
CA GLY A 78 17.26 -29.49 4.04
C GLY A 78 16.70 -28.42 4.99
N LEU A 79 16.63 -28.69 6.31
CA LEU A 79 16.07 -27.74 7.30
C LEU A 79 16.91 -26.48 7.37
N THR A 80 18.23 -26.57 7.47
CA THR A 80 19.12 -25.39 7.53
C THR A 80 19.06 -24.56 6.24
N SER A 81 18.99 -25.19 5.07
CA SER A 81 18.85 -24.48 3.79
C SER A 81 17.50 -23.77 3.68
N SER A 82 16.43 -24.42 4.13
CA SER A 82 15.09 -23.82 4.21
C SER A 82 15.07 -22.62 5.17
N ALA A 83 15.67 -22.76 6.37
CA ALA A 83 15.75 -21.66 7.32
C ALA A 83 16.54 -20.43 6.76
N LYS A 84 17.66 -20.68 6.07
CA LYS A 84 18.43 -19.65 5.37
C LYS A 84 17.60 -18.97 4.28
N GLN A 85 16.87 -19.75 3.49
CA GLN A 85 15.98 -19.23 2.44
C GLN A 85 14.89 -18.36 3.05
N VAL A 86 14.23 -18.82 4.12
CA VAL A 86 13.20 -18.05 4.85
C VAL A 86 13.77 -16.72 5.36
N ALA A 87 14.96 -16.72 5.96
CA ALA A 87 15.60 -15.49 6.45
C ALA A 87 15.88 -14.49 5.31
N ASN A 88 16.40 -14.97 4.18
CA ASN A 88 16.66 -14.14 2.99
C ASN A 88 15.37 -13.56 2.40
N ILE A 89 14.31 -14.39 2.28
CA ILE A 89 13.01 -13.93 1.78
C ILE A 89 12.44 -12.84 2.69
N LYS A 90 12.56 -13.01 4.01
CA LYS A 90 12.07 -12.04 4.98
C LYS A 90 12.81 -10.71 4.91
N ALA A 91 14.14 -10.73 4.75
CA ALA A 91 14.92 -9.51 4.59
C ALA A 91 14.43 -8.73 3.36
N LYS A 92 14.31 -9.39 2.20
CA LYS A 92 13.77 -8.79 0.97
C LYS A 92 12.33 -8.30 1.13
N ARG A 93 11.48 -9.07 1.84
CA ARG A 93 10.08 -8.68 2.11
C ARG A 93 10.00 -7.43 2.97
N SER A 94 10.93 -7.24 3.91
CA SER A 94 11.01 -6.03 4.72
C SER A 94 11.33 -4.79 3.88
N GLU A 95 12.22 -4.90 2.90
CA GLU A 95 12.50 -3.83 1.93
C GLU A 95 11.26 -3.48 1.11
N LEU A 96 10.54 -4.51 0.62
CA LEU A 96 9.29 -4.31 -0.13
C LEU A 96 8.17 -3.71 0.73
N ASN A 97 8.10 -4.02 2.03
CA ASN A 97 7.17 -3.38 2.96
C ASN A 97 7.42 -1.87 3.04
N THR A 98 8.69 -1.47 3.16
CA THR A 98 9.07 -0.07 3.18
C THR A 98 8.71 0.64 1.87
N LYS A 99 9.01 0.01 0.72
CA LYS A 99 8.64 0.55 -0.60
C LYS A 99 7.12 0.70 -0.72
N GLN A 100 6.36 -0.33 -0.35
CA GLN A 100 4.89 -0.29 -0.41
C GLN A 100 4.33 0.82 0.47
N GLN A 101 4.86 0.99 1.69
CA GLN A 101 4.44 2.06 2.59
C GLN A 101 4.73 3.45 2.00
N GLN A 102 5.90 3.65 1.40
CA GLN A 102 6.25 4.90 0.71
C GLN A 102 5.33 5.17 -0.48
N ASP A 103 4.98 4.15 -1.25
CA ASP A 103 4.10 4.28 -2.41
C ASP A 103 2.66 4.63 -1.97
N LEU A 104 2.18 4.04 -0.87
CA LEU A 104 0.89 4.41 -0.26
C LEU A 104 0.89 5.85 0.24
N GLN A 105 1.93 6.28 0.96
CA GLN A 105 2.05 7.66 1.44
C GLN A 105 2.11 8.67 0.28
N ARG A 106 2.81 8.33 -0.80
CA ARG A 106 2.80 9.17 -2.02
C ARG A 106 1.43 9.28 -2.63
N PHE A 107 0.69 8.18 -2.71
CA PHE A 107 -0.68 8.20 -3.22
C PHE A 107 -1.60 9.06 -2.36
N GLU A 108 -1.57 8.88 -1.04
CA GLU A 108 -2.32 9.68 -0.09
C GLU A 108 -1.99 11.17 -0.19
N LEU A 109 -0.71 11.50 -0.34
CA LEU A 109 -0.26 12.88 -0.53
C LEU A 109 -0.79 13.47 -1.84
N ILE A 110 -0.69 12.74 -2.96
CA ILE A 110 -1.23 13.16 -4.26
C ILE A 110 -2.72 13.40 -4.14
N GLN A 111 -3.46 12.48 -3.52
CA GLN A 111 -4.90 12.60 -3.33
C GLN A 111 -5.26 13.83 -2.50
N ALA A 112 -4.64 14.02 -1.33
CA ALA A 112 -4.91 15.14 -0.45
C ALA A 112 -4.54 16.48 -1.11
N TYR A 113 -3.38 16.55 -1.77
CA TYR A 113 -2.90 17.74 -2.47
C TYR A 113 -3.87 18.17 -3.58
N PHE A 114 -4.20 17.25 -4.49
CA PHE A 114 -5.05 17.57 -5.63
C PHE A 114 -6.52 17.71 -5.25
N ASN A 115 -6.96 17.14 -4.12
CA ASN A 115 -8.28 17.45 -3.57
C ASN A 115 -8.36 18.92 -3.13
N VAL A 116 -7.32 19.47 -2.51
CA VAL A 116 -7.28 20.92 -2.18
C VAL A 116 -7.34 21.74 -3.47
N GLN A 117 -6.60 21.38 -4.50
CA GLN A 117 -6.64 22.08 -5.79
C GLN A 117 -8.03 21.98 -6.45
N LEU A 118 -8.72 20.85 -6.34
CA LEU A 118 -10.10 20.71 -6.78
C LEU A 118 -11.01 21.67 -6.02
N GLN A 119 -10.96 21.68 -4.69
CA GLN A 119 -11.81 22.55 -3.87
C GLN A 119 -11.54 24.03 -4.16
N LYS A 120 -10.29 24.41 -4.45
CA LYS A 120 -9.92 25.76 -4.90
C LYS A 120 -10.60 26.13 -6.21
N GLN A 121 -10.63 25.23 -7.20
CA GLN A 121 -11.30 25.48 -8.49
C GLN A 121 -12.83 25.53 -8.34
N LEU A 122 -13.41 24.67 -7.50
CA LEU A 122 -14.86 24.70 -7.22
C LEU A 122 -15.27 25.99 -6.51
N LEU A 123 -14.45 26.47 -5.58
CA LEU A 123 -14.66 27.79 -4.95
C LEU A 123 -14.57 28.90 -6.00
N ALA A 124 -13.57 28.90 -6.87
CA ALA A 124 -13.44 29.92 -7.91
C ALA A 124 -14.66 29.93 -8.85
N SER A 125 -15.19 28.75 -9.22
CA SER A 125 -16.42 28.64 -10.03
C SER A 125 -17.64 29.15 -9.29
N SER A 126 -17.82 28.84 -8.01
CA SER A 126 -18.95 29.30 -7.20
C SER A 126 -18.88 30.81 -6.93
N GLN A 127 -17.70 31.36 -6.68
CA GLN A 127 -17.47 32.81 -6.56
C GLN A 127 -17.80 33.54 -7.86
N TYR A 128 -17.35 32.99 -9.00
CA TYR A 128 -17.70 33.54 -10.30
C TYR A 128 -19.23 33.61 -10.49
N ASN A 129 -19.94 32.49 -10.16
CA ASN A 129 -21.39 32.46 -10.25
C ASN A 129 -22.07 33.47 -9.30
N TRP A 130 -21.63 33.52 -8.05
CA TRP A 130 -22.18 34.46 -7.07
C TRP A 130 -22.02 35.92 -7.51
N HIS A 131 -20.81 36.32 -7.94
CA HIS A 131 -20.58 37.68 -8.44
C HIS A 131 -21.41 38.01 -9.68
N ALA A 132 -21.59 37.04 -10.60
CA ALA A 132 -22.45 37.24 -11.77
C ALA A 132 -23.92 37.43 -11.35
N MET A 133 -24.43 36.56 -10.47
CA MET A 133 -25.81 36.66 -10.00
C MET A 133 -26.06 37.94 -9.17
N GLN A 134 -25.08 38.38 -8.39
CA GLN A 134 -25.15 39.70 -7.71
C GLN A 134 -25.29 40.83 -8.72
N LYS A 135 -24.46 40.84 -9.78
CA LYS A 135 -24.51 41.82 -10.86
C LYS A 135 -25.86 41.81 -11.58
N HIS A 136 -26.39 40.60 -11.88
CA HIS A 136 -27.72 40.44 -12.52
C HIS A 136 -28.82 40.98 -11.61
N TYR A 137 -28.78 40.69 -10.31
CA TYR A 137 -29.74 41.24 -9.33
C TYR A 137 -29.69 42.77 -9.25
N ASP A 138 -28.47 43.36 -9.17
CA ASP A 138 -28.30 44.81 -9.12
C ASP A 138 -28.82 45.50 -10.39
N ASN A 139 -28.62 44.88 -11.53
CA ASN A 139 -29.18 45.39 -12.80
C ASN A 139 -30.70 45.22 -12.84
N ALA A 140 -31.23 44.10 -12.39
CA ALA A 140 -32.68 43.87 -12.31
C ALA A 140 -33.38 44.86 -11.37
N LEU A 141 -32.74 45.23 -10.23
CA LEU A 141 -33.26 46.22 -9.33
C LEU A 141 -33.41 47.62 -10.01
N LYS A 142 -32.40 48.00 -10.80
CA LYS A 142 -32.43 49.26 -11.57
C LYS A 142 -33.53 49.26 -12.65
N LEU A 143 -33.69 48.14 -13.36
CA LEU A 143 -34.70 47.95 -14.40
C LEU A 143 -36.12 47.95 -13.82
N GLU A 144 -36.34 47.35 -12.64
CA GLU A 144 -37.61 47.40 -11.92
C GLU A 144 -37.96 48.85 -11.52
N GLN A 145 -36.99 49.58 -10.97
CA GLN A 145 -37.17 50.99 -10.58
C GLN A 145 -37.53 51.89 -11.77
N GLN A 146 -37.05 51.53 -12.97
CA GLN A 146 -37.37 52.25 -14.21
C GLN A 146 -38.65 51.74 -14.89
N GLY A 147 -39.27 50.67 -14.36
CA GLY A 147 -40.50 50.08 -14.90
C GLY A 147 -40.31 49.18 -16.09
N PHE A 148 -39.08 48.78 -16.44
CA PHE A 148 -38.78 47.93 -17.56
C PHE A 148 -39.01 46.41 -17.26
N ILE A 149 -38.95 46.00 -16.00
CA ILE A 149 -39.24 44.64 -15.59
C ILE A 149 -40.18 44.57 -14.40
N SER A 150 -40.86 43.44 -14.24
CA SER A 150 -41.74 43.19 -13.11
C SER A 150 -40.98 42.89 -11.83
N LYS A 151 -41.60 43.14 -10.67
CA LYS A 151 -41.10 42.71 -9.35
C LYS A 151 -40.83 41.20 -9.32
N GLY A 152 -41.64 40.38 -10.00
CA GLY A 152 -41.45 38.94 -10.06
C GLY A 152 -40.14 38.55 -10.75
N GLN A 153 -39.78 39.21 -11.85
CA GLN A 153 -38.52 38.99 -12.56
C GLN A 153 -37.29 39.35 -11.67
N ARG A 154 -37.35 40.50 -11.00
CA ARG A 154 -36.31 40.90 -10.04
C ARG A 154 -36.16 39.86 -8.90
N MET A 155 -37.29 39.35 -8.33
CA MET A 155 -37.28 38.37 -7.27
C MET A 155 -36.64 37.03 -7.73
N GLN A 156 -36.75 36.65 -9.01
CA GLN A 156 -36.06 35.49 -9.57
C GLN A 156 -34.53 35.65 -9.47
N PHE A 157 -33.99 36.81 -9.82
CA PHE A 157 -32.55 37.13 -9.63
C PHE A 157 -32.14 37.17 -8.16
N GLU A 158 -33.00 37.63 -7.26
CA GLU A 158 -32.75 37.63 -5.84
C GLU A 158 -32.57 36.19 -5.27
N VAL A 159 -33.48 35.27 -5.67
CA VAL A 159 -33.41 33.86 -5.29
C VAL A 159 -32.13 33.23 -5.88
N ALA A 160 -31.82 33.47 -7.16
CA ALA A 160 -30.64 32.96 -7.82
C ALA A 160 -29.34 33.45 -7.14
N LYS A 161 -29.25 34.73 -6.80
CA LYS A 161 -28.15 35.32 -6.05
C LYS A 161 -27.96 34.66 -4.68
N ASN A 162 -29.05 34.49 -3.91
CA ASN A 162 -28.97 33.87 -2.59
C ASN A 162 -28.56 32.41 -2.66
N ASN A 163 -29.02 31.66 -3.69
CA ASN A 163 -28.58 30.28 -3.93
C ASN A 163 -27.10 30.23 -4.31
N ALA A 164 -26.61 31.11 -5.17
CA ALA A 164 -25.21 31.20 -5.54
C ALA A 164 -24.31 31.52 -4.35
N GLN A 165 -24.73 32.45 -3.48
CA GLN A 165 -24.04 32.79 -2.24
C GLN A 165 -23.92 31.59 -1.30
N ARG A 166 -25.01 30.84 -1.11
CA ARG A 166 -24.99 29.61 -0.31
C ARG A 166 -24.02 28.59 -0.86
N SER A 167 -23.98 28.41 -2.19
CA SER A 167 -23.03 27.51 -2.87
C SER A 167 -21.57 27.95 -2.66
N GLU A 168 -21.30 29.25 -2.73
CA GLU A 168 -19.97 29.81 -2.46
C GLU A 168 -19.52 29.55 -1.02
N GLN A 169 -20.37 29.82 -0.02
CA GLN A 169 -20.07 29.53 1.38
C GLN A 169 -19.78 28.06 1.65
N ALA A 170 -20.55 27.15 1.02
CA ALA A 170 -20.29 25.72 1.11
C ALA A 170 -18.92 25.33 0.50
N SER A 171 -18.59 25.87 -0.68
CA SER A 171 -17.30 25.62 -1.35
C SER A 171 -16.12 26.16 -0.54
N GLN A 172 -16.29 27.34 0.12
CA GLN A 172 -15.27 27.89 1.01
C GLN A 172 -15.03 27.00 2.23
N THR A 173 -16.08 26.44 2.81
CA THR A 173 -15.99 25.49 3.92
C THR A 173 -15.29 24.21 3.50
N ASN A 174 -15.61 23.67 2.32
CA ASN A 174 -14.97 22.47 1.77
C ASN A 174 -13.47 22.70 1.52
N LEU A 175 -13.09 23.86 1.00
CA LEU A 175 -11.66 24.20 0.82
C LEU A 175 -10.93 24.25 2.17
N LYS A 176 -11.51 24.87 3.19
CA LYS A 176 -10.91 24.89 4.54
C LYS A 176 -10.74 23.49 5.10
N ALA A 177 -11.75 22.64 4.94
CA ALA A 177 -11.69 21.25 5.40
C ALA A 177 -10.60 20.44 4.67
N SER A 178 -10.47 20.60 3.35
CA SER A 178 -9.45 19.91 2.57
C SER A 178 -8.02 20.38 2.91
N LEU A 179 -7.83 21.69 3.15
CA LEU A 179 -6.56 22.23 3.64
C LEU A 179 -6.20 21.69 5.02
N PHE A 180 -7.17 21.59 5.91
CA PHE A 180 -6.96 20.99 7.24
C PHE A 180 -6.51 19.51 7.13
N GLN A 181 -7.15 18.73 6.27
CA GLN A 181 -6.75 17.33 6.03
C GLN A 181 -5.33 17.22 5.48
N LEU A 182 -4.95 18.07 4.52
CA LEU A 182 -3.60 18.08 3.97
C LEU A 182 -2.57 18.47 5.04
N ASN A 183 -2.84 19.52 5.82
CA ASN A 183 -1.96 19.94 6.90
C ASN A 183 -1.76 18.86 7.96
N ASN A 184 -2.82 18.13 8.32
CA ASN A 184 -2.73 16.98 9.24
C ASN A 184 -1.87 15.86 8.65
N LEU A 185 -2.04 15.52 7.38
CA LEU A 185 -1.23 14.51 6.71
C LEU A 185 0.27 14.88 6.72
N LEU A 186 0.58 16.16 6.53
CA LEU A 186 1.95 16.67 6.50
C LEU A 186 2.49 17.04 7.90
N GLN A 187 1.67 16.88 8.96
CA GLN A 187 2.00 17.31 10.31
C GLN A 187 2.46 18.78 10.37
N SER A 188 1.83 19.62 9.54
CA SER A 188 2.10 21.05 9.40
C SER A 188 0.82 21.85 9.56
N SER A 189 0.90 23.01 10.15
CA SER A 189 -0.24 23.97 10.27
C SER A 189 -0.07 25.20 9.37
N GLN A 190 0.98 25.28 8.57
CA GLN A 190 1.39 26.50 7.89
C GLN A 190 1.09 26.54 6.38
N ILE A 191 0.66 25.43 5.77
CA ILE A 191 0.40 25.40 4.34
C ILE A 191 -0.97 26.02 4.08
N THR A 192 -0.96 27.15 3.39
CA THR A 192 -2.16 27.90 2.99
C THR A 192 -2.33 27.93 1.49
N GLU A 193 -1.25 27.80 0.71
CA GLU A 193 -1.26 27.82 -0.75
C GLU A 193 -0.49 26.66 -1.35
N LEU A 194 -1.00 26.19 -2.48
CA LEU A 194 -0.41 25.12 -3.28
C LEU A 194 -0.05 25.66 -4.67
N THR A 195 1.15 25.34 -5.14
CA THR A 195 1.70 25.90 -6.37
C THR A 195 1.34 25.14 -7.64
N THR A 196 1.17 23.81 -7.55
CA THR A 196 0.89 22.96 -8.71
C THR A 196 -0.62 22.83 -8.92
N PRO A 197 -1.20 23.38 -9.99
CA PRO A 197 -2.63 23.29 -10.26
C PRO A 197 -3.05 21.85 -10.69
N LEU A 198 -4.36 21.60 -10.77
CA LEU A 198 -4.89 20.44 -11.50
C LEU A 198 -4.37 20.45 -12.94
N PHE A 199 -4.17 19.25 -13.49
CA PHE A 199 -3.64 19.10 -14.83
C PHE A 199 -4.26 17.93 -15.58
N ILE A 200 -4.18 17.99 -16.90
CA ILE A 200 -4.50 16.89 -17.81
C ILE A 200 -3.41 16.85 -18.91
N ASN A 201 -2.87 15.66 -19.16
CA ASN A 201 -2.03 15.46 -20.34
C ASN A 201 -2.94 15.17 -21.54
N SER A 202 -2.65 15.76 -22.70
CA SER A 202 -3.52 15.63 -23.88
C SER A 202 -3.45 14.26 -24.56
N THR A 203 -2.40 13.47 -24.29
CA THR A 203 -2.21 12.12 -24.82
C THR A 203 -1.70 11.17 -23.75
N GLN A 204 -1.99 9.87 -23.90
CA GLN A 204 -1.40 8.84 -23.08
C GLN A 204 0.08 8.66 -23.45
N ASN A 205 0.93 8.52 -22.41
CA ASN A 205 2.37 8.43 -22.60
C ASN A 205 2.90 7.00 -22.62
N GLN A 206 2.11 6.05 -22.13
CA GLN A 206 2.48 4.64 -22.09
C GLN A 206 1.35 3.79 -22.67
N ASP A 207 1.72 2.76 -23.41
CA ASP A 207 0.79 1.79 -23.93
C ASP A 207 0.30 0.85 -22.82
N LEU A 208 -1.01 0.54 -22.83
CA LEU A 208 -1.64 -0.33 -21.85
C LEU A 208 -0.99 -1.73 -21.80
N ASN A 209 -0.66 -2.29 -22.98
CA ASN A 209 -0.04 -3.61 -23.03
C ASN A 209 1.35 -3.62 -22.37
N THR A 210 2.09 -2.53 -22.49
CA THR A 210 3.40 -2.38 -21.83
C THR A 210 3.24 -2.35 -20.31
N LEU A 211 2.24 -1.62 -19.80
CA LEU A 211 1.92 -1.58 -18.38
C LEU A 211 1.50 -2.96 -17.84
N LEU A 212 0.63 -3.68 -18.58
CA LEU A 212 0.17 -5.01 -18.19
C LEU A 212 1.26 -6.08 -18.25
N ARG A 213 2.35 -5.87 -19.02
CA ARG A 213 3.49 -6.80 -19.05
C ARG A 213 4.49 -6.55 -17.92
N SER A 214 4.64 -5.31 -17.48
CA SER A 214 5.71 -4.92 -16.55
C SER A 214 5.27 -4.76 -15.09
N TYR A 215 3.96 -4.68 -14.78
CA TYR A 215 3.48 -4.42 -13.41
C TYR A 215 3.93 -5.48 -12.40
N ALA A 216 4.03 -6.75 -12.83
CA ALA A 216 4.37 -7.84 -11.92
C ALA A 216 5.77 -7.70 -11.30
N ASP A 217 6.70 -7.08 -12.05
CA ASP A 217 8.07 -6.83 -11.60
C ASP A 217 8.22 -5.48 -10.89
N GLN A 218 7.26 -4.57 -11.05
CA GLN A 218 7.30 -3.23 -10.46
C GLN A 218 6.49 -3.15 -9.15
N SER A 219 5.35 -3.85 -9.09
CA SER A 219 4.44 -3.81 -7.96
C SER A 219 5.00 -4.52 -6.72
N ALA A 220 5.28 -3.75 -5.67
CA ALA A 220 5.73 -4.30 -4.39
C ALA A 220 4.72 -5.31 -3.80
N LEU A 221 3.41 -5.09 -4.03
CA LEU A 221 2.37 -6.02 -3.59
C LEU A 221 2.49 -7.38 -4.28
N VAL A 222 2.65 -7.40 -5.61
CA VAL A 222 2.81 -8.65 -6.38
C VAL A 222 4.07 -9.38 -5.95
N GLN A 223 5.18 -8.67 -5.83
CA GLN A 223 6.45 -9.25 -5.38
C GLN A 223 6.34 -9.87 -3.97
N LYS A 224 5.63 -9.21 -3.05
CA LYS A 224 5.35 -9.75 -1.70
C LYS A 224 4.55 -11.05 -1.75
N LEU A 225 3.49 -11.12 -2.55
CA LEU A 225 2.70 -12.33 -2.71
C LEU A 225 3.50 -13.50 -3.32
N GLN A 226 4.38 -13.19 -4.27
CA GLN A 226 5.33 -14.20 -4.79
C GLN A 226 6.28 -14.69 -3.69
N MET A 227 6.74 -13.81 -2.80
CA MET A 227 7.55 -14.20 -1.64
C MET A 227 6.77 -15.01 -0.61
N ASP A 228 5.48 -14.73 -0.40
CA ASP A 228 4.62 -15.55 0.46
C ASP A 228 4.47 -16.97 -0.11
N THR A 229 4.38 -17.12 -1.43
CA THR A 229 4.42 -18.43 -2.10
C THR A 229 5.78 -19.14 -1.91
N GLN A 230 6.89 -18.39 -1.99
CA GLN A 230 8.22 -18.94 -1.73
C GLN A 230 8.41 -19.35 -0.27
N LEU A 231 7.83 -18.61 0.69
CA LEU A 231 7.82 -19.00 2.11
C LEU A 231 7.01 -20.27 2.33
N ALA A 232 5.87 -20.43 1.68
CA ALA A 232 5.07 -21.64 1.73
C ALA A 232 5.84 -22.83 1.13
N GLN A 233 6.59 -22.63 0.03
CA GLN A 233 7.46 -23.64 -0.55
C GLN A 233 8.62 -24.03 0.39
N ALA A 234 9.22 -23.07 1.08
CA ALA A 234 10.25 -23.32 2.08
C ALA A 234 9.69 -24.16 3.25
N ASN A 235 8.43 -23.93 3.65
CA ASN A 235 7.75 -24.74 4.64
C ASN A 235 7.58 -26.21 4.16
N VAL A 236 7.16 -26.42 2.92
CA VAL A 236 7.12 -27.79 2.34
C VAL A 236 8.48 -28.47 2.43
N THR A 237 9.56 -27.75 2.10
CA THR A 237 10.93 -28.26 2.21
C THR A 237 11.30 -28.61 3.67
N ALA A 238 10.91 -27.77 4.63
CA ALA A 238 11.14 -28.02 6.05
C ALA A 238 10.37 -29.25 6.57
N GLN A 239 9.09 -29.42 6.17
CA GLN A 239 8.30 -30.62 6.52
C GLN A 239 8.88 -31.87 5.91
N ASN A 240 9.42 -31.81 4.68
CA ASN A 240 10.12 -32.94 4.06
C ASN A 240 11.46 -33.23 4.75
N ALA A 241 12.15 -32.22 5.29
CA ALA A 241 13.38 -32.42 6.05
C ALA A 241 13.17 -33.27 7.30
N ALA A 242 12.00 -33.14 7.96
CA ALA A 242 11.64 -33.95 9.13
C ALA A 242 11.55 -35.49 8.85
N LYS A 243 11.51 -35.88 7.59
CA LYS A 243 11.51 -37.29 7.18
C LYS A 243 12.93 -37.84 6.93
N LYS A 244 13.96 -37.00 7.00
CA LYS A 244 15.33 -37.33 6.65
C LYS A 244 16.21 -37.45 7.89
N PRO A 245 17.31 -38.20 7.86
CA PRO A 245 18.27 -38.22 8.96
C PRO A 245 18.95 -36.84 9.11
N HIS A 246 19.40 -36.56 10.33
CA HIS A 246 20.20 -35.40 10.68
C HIS A 246 21.58 -35.87 11.14
N ILE A 247 22.62 -35.18 10.70
CA ILE A 247 24.02 -35.50 11.02
C ILE A 247 24.66 -34.23 11.58
N PHE A 248 25.30 -34.38 12.75
CA PHE A 248 25.98 -33.31 13.46
C PHE A 248 27.44 -33.69 13.71
N ALA A 249 28.34 -32.71 13.64
CA ALA A 249 29.65 -32.78 14.27
C ALA A 249 29.54 -32.08 15.63
N PHE A 250 30.14 -32.68 16.65
CA PHE A 250 30.24 -32.10 17.95
C PHE A 250 31.68 -32.15 18.46
N GLY A 251 32.02 -31.16 19.28
CA GLY A 251 33.30 -31.10 19.96
C GLY A 251 33.12 -30.50 21.34
N GLU A 252 33.81 -31.02 22.31
CA GLU A 252 33.87 -30.50 23.67
C GLU A 252 35.32 -30.46 24.11
N TYR A 253 35.70 -29.35 24.74
CA TYR A 253 37.01 -29.13 25.30
C TYR A 253 36.86 -28.75 26.77
N SER A 254 37.53 -29.50 27.65
CA SER A 254 37.57 -29.21 29.09
C SER A 254 38.70 -28.21 29.37
N LEU A 255 38.40 -27.18 30.11
CA LEU A 255 39.36 -26.15 30.55
C LEU A 255 39.99 -26.51 31.90
N ASP A 256 40.00 -27.81 32.27
CA ASP A 256 40.65 -28.31 33.47
C ASP A 256 42.15 -28.58 33.18
N ASP A 257 42.91 -28.86 34.25
CA ASP A 257 44.37 -29.13 34.19
C ASP A 257 44.76 -30.34 33.28
N LYS A 258 43.80 -31.19 32.93
CA LYS A 258 43.99 -32.34 32.08
C LYS A 258 43.75 -32.11 30.60
N ASN A 259 43.21 -30.93 30.21
CA ASN A 259 42.97 -30.52 28.80
C ASN A 259 42.27 -31.60 27.95
N ASN A 260 41.28 -32.26 28.53
CA ASN A 260 40.55 -33.32 27.84
C ASN A 260 39.66 -32.77 26.74
N TRP A 261 39.64 -33.42 25.60
CA TRP A 261 38.76 -33.08 24.49
C TRP A 261 38.11 -34.33 23.89
N ILE A 262 36.91 -34.12 23.34
CA ILE A 262 36.19 -35.11 22.57
C ILE A 262 35.66 -34.46 21.30
N VAL A 263 35.82 -35.14 20.17
CA VAL A 263 35.23 -34.77 18.87
C VAL A 263 34.55 -36.00 18.27
N GLY A 264 33.36 -35.79 17.71
CA GLY A 264 32.64 -36.90 17.14
C GLY A 264 31.59 -36.47 16.14
N LEU A 265 30.96 -37.47 15.51
CA LEU A 265 29.81 -37.34 14.64
C LEU A 265 28.62 -38.02 15.30
N ALA A 266 27.47 -37.35 15.28
CA ALA A 266 26.19 -37.91 15.71
C ALA A 266 25.25 -37.95 14.53
N ALA A 267 24.59 -39.09 14.28
CA ALA A 267 23.51 -39.20 13.31
C ALA A 267 22.22 -39.57 14.01
N GLN A 268 21.15 -38.86 13.67
CA GLN A 268 19.84 -39.05 14.24
C GLN A 268 18.83 -39.30 13.14
N TYR A 269 18.02 -40.34 13.30
CA TYR A 269 16.88 -40.63 12.45
C TYR A 269 15.68 -41.06 13.29
N ASN A 270 14.57 -40.33 13.12
CA ASN A 270 13.37 -40.64 13.86
C ASN A 270 12.49 -41.63 13.10
N LEU A 271 12.53 -42.89 13.51
CA LEU A 271 11.77 -43.99 12.90
C LEU A 271 10.26 -43.91 13.19
N PHE A 272 9.90 -43.45 14.41
CA PHE A 272 8.52 -43.36 14.84
C PHE A 272 8.31 -42.16 15.75
N SER A 273 7.42 -41.23 15.34
CA SER A 273 7.18 -39.98 16.06
C SER A 273 5.75 -39.84 16.59
N GLY A 274 4.87 -40.83 16.37
CA GLY A 274 3.45 -40.71 16.71
C GLY A 274 2.66 -39.70 15.87
N ILE A 275 3.35 -38.95 14.99
CA ILE A 275 2.76 -37.93 14.09
C ILE A 275 2.93 -38.41 12.64
N ASP A 276 1.87 -38.31 11.85
CA ASP A 276 1.93 -38.59 10.42
C ASP A 276 2.64 -37.48 9.65
N LYS A 277 3.96 -37.64 9.48
CA LYS A 277 4.81 -36.68 8.74
C LYS A 277 4.36 -36.49 7.27
N ASN A 278 3.70 -37.48 6.66
CA ASN A 278 3.18 -37.35 5.31
C ASN A 278 1.98 -36.40 5.25
N LYS A 279 1.09 -36.49 6.23
CA LYS A 279 -0.04 -35.53 6.35
C LYS A 279 0.43 -34.09 6.58
N ASN A 280 1.49 -33.89 7.36
CA ASN A 280 2.09 -32.56 7.53
C ASN A 280 2.65 -32.00 6.22
N VAL A 281 3.31 -32.83 5.41
CA VAL A 281 3.77 -32.42 4.08
C VAL A 281 2.59 -32.08 3.16
N GLN A 282 1.56 -32.95 3.12
CA GLN A 282 0.36 -32.69 2.34
C GLN A 282 -0.33 -31.37 2.76
N ALA A 283 -0.43 -31.09 4.07
CA ALA A 283 -0.96 -29.85 4.57
C ALA A 283 -0.13 -28.63 4.12
N ALA A 284 1.19 -28.73 4.16
CA ALA A 284 2.09 -27.67 3.69
C ALA A 284 1.99 -27.46 2.17
N GLU A 285 1.81 -28.53 1.38
CA GLU A 285 1.59 -28.44 -0.07
C GLU A 285 0.26 -27.76 -0.40
N LEU A 286 -0.81 -28.05 0.35
CA LEU A 286 -2.10 -27.37 0.20
C LEU A 286 -1.98 -25.88 0.54
N GLN A 287 -1.24 -25.51 1.59
CA GLN A 287 -0.97 -24.12 1.92
C GLN A 287 -0.19 -23.40 0.82
N ARG A 288 0.82 -24.05 0.24
CA ARG A 288 1.56 -23.51 -0.91
C ARG A 288 0.64 -23.28 -2.11
N TYR A 289 -0.20 -24.26 -2.44
CA TYR A 289 -1.16 -24.15 -3.52
C TYR A 289 -2.18 -23.01 -3.27
N ALA A 290 -2.69 -22.88 -2.05
CA ALA A 290 -3.58 -21.78 -1.67
C ALA A 290 -2.88 -20.39 -1.84
N SER A 291 -1.60 -20.31 -1.49
CA SER A 291 -0.80 -19.08 -1.70
C SER A 291 -0.60 -18.76 -3.20
N GLU A 292 -0.40 -19.76 -4.03
CA GLU A 292 -0.31 -19.61 -5.50
C GLU A 292 -1.61 -19.09 -6.09
N LEU A 293 -2.76 -19.67 -5.69
CA LEU A 293 -4.07 -19.21 -6.12
C LEU A 293 -4.37 -17.78 -5.68
N MET A 294 -4.02 -17.44 -4.44
CA MET A 294 -4.16 -16.07 -3.92
C MET A 294 -3.33 -15.08 -4.75
N THR A 295 -2.09 -15.44 -5.06
CA THR A 295 -1.21 -14.63 -5.90
C THR A 295 -1.79 -14.44 -7.31
N ALA A 296 -2.29 -15.51 -7.94
CA ALA A 296 -2.90 -15.45 -9.26
C ALA A 296 -4.16 -14.57 -9.24
N ARG A 297 -5.02 -14.72 -8.25
CA ARG A 297 -6.23 -13.91 -8.06
C ARG A 297 -5.90 -12.42 -7.91
N THR A 298 -4.96 -12.10 -7.03
CA THR A 298 -4.57 -10.69 -6.80
C THR A 298 -3.95 -10.06 -8.05
N LYS A 299 -3.17 -10.84 -8.84
CA LYS A 299 -2.68 -10.36 -10.13
C LYS A 299 -3.82 -9.96 -11.07
N GLN A 300 -4.85 -10.79 -11.20
CA GLN A 300 -6.02 -10.47 -12.02
C GLN A 300 -6.74 -9.20 -11.53
N GLU A 301 -6.87 -9.04 -10.21
CA GLU A 301 -7.47 -7.83 -9.63
C GLU A 301 -6.65 -6.57 -9.94
N ILE A 302 -5.32 -6.65 -9.85
CA ILE A 302 -4.42 -5.53 -10.20
C ILE A 302 -4.52 -5.21 -11.71
N GLU A 303 -4.55 -6.21 -12.58
CA GLU A 303 -4.73 -6.01 -14.02
C GLU A 303 -6.04 -5.30 -14.33
N ASN A 304 -7.14 -5.68 -13.66
CA ASN A 304 -8.42 -5.00 -13.77
C ASN A 304 -8.36 -3.54 -13.32
N VAL A 305 -7.65 -3.25 -12.21
CA VAL A 305 -7.46 -1.88 -11.72
C VAL A 305 -6.62 -1.06 -12.70
N ILE A 306 -5.53 -1.62 -13.25
CA ILE A 306 -4.69 -0.97 -14.27
C ILE A 306 -5.52 -0.65 -15.50
N TYR A 307 -6.28 -1.62 -16.04
CA TYR A 307 -7.13 -1.42 -17.20
C TYR A 307 -8.19 -0.35 -16.95
N LYS A 308 -8.89 -0.42 -15.82
CA LYS A 308 -9.92 0.54 -15.43
C LYS A 308 -9.35 1.95 -15.32
N SER A 309 -8.25 2.11 -14.57
CA SER A 309 -7.63 3.41 -14.35
C SER A 309 -7.08 4.02 -15.63
N TYR A 310 -6.50 3.20 -16.50
CA TYR A 310 -6.07 3.62 -17.83
C TYR A 310 -7.24 4.13 -18.69
N SER A 311 -8.34 3.38 -18.72
CA SER A 311 -9.55 3.75 -19.47
C SER A 311 -10.20 5.02 -18.93
N GLU A 312 -10.24 5.19 -17.60
CA GLU A 312 -10.76 6.40 -16.97
C GLU A 312 -9.89 7.62 -17.26
N ALA A 313 -8.56 7.48 -17.23
CA ALA A 313 -7.65 8.54 -17.62
C ALA A 313 -7.84 8.95 -19.09
N THR A 314 -7.96 7.98 -19.99
CA THR A 314 -8.25 8.22 -21.44
C THR A 314 -9.59 8.93 -21.62
N THR A 315 -10.63 8.48 -20.94
CA THR A 315 -11.95 9.12 -20.99
C THR A 315 -11.90 10.57 -20.49
N ALA A 316 -11.15 10.83 -19.42
CA ALA A 316 -11.00 12.18 -18.89
C ALA A 316 -10.26 13.11 -19.89
N GLN A 317 -9.26 12.60 -20.62
CA GLN A 317 -8.57 13.33 -21.69
C GLN A 317 -9.51 13.68 -22.85
N GLN A 318 -10.33 12.74 -23.29
CA GLN A 318 -11.31 12.98 -24.36
C GLN A 318 -12.40 13.97 -23.91
N SER A 319 -12.91 13.81 -22.68
CA SER A 319 -13.91 14.70 -22.10
C SER A 319 -13.40 16.13 -21.96
N ASP A 320 -12.11 16.34 -21.68
CA ASP A 320 -11.52 17.67 -21.55
C ASP A 320 -11.65 18.51 -22.81
N GLN A 321 -11.43 17.90 -23.97
CA GLN A 321 -11.57 18.60 -25.26
C GLN A 321 -13.01 19.07 -25.51
N LEU A 322 -13.99 18.20 -25.18
CA LEU A 322 -15.40 18.52 -25.31
C LEU A 322 -15.84 19.59 -24.31
N LEU A 323 -15.37 19.52 -23.05
CA LEU A 323 -15.66 20.51 -22.03
C LEU A 323 -15.13 21.92 -22.42
N GLN A 324 -13.95 22.00 -23.03
CA GLN A 324 -13.43 23.27 -23.52
C GLN A 324 -14.32 23.88 -24.64
N GLN A 325 -14.83 23.03 -25.55
CA GLN A 325 -15.76 23.47 -26.58
C GLN A 325 -17.09 23.91 -25.96
N ASN A 326 -17.63 23.13 -25.01
CA ASN A 326 -18.87 23.45 -24.32
C ASN A 326 -18.78 24.76 -23.53
N ILE A 327 -17.65 25.04 -22.87
CA ILE A 327 -17.45 26.31 -22.16
C ILE A 327 -17.53 27.50 -23.14
N LYS A 328 -16.88 27.39 -24.31
CA LYS A 328 -16.96 28.47 -25.33
C LYS A 328 -18.38 28.68 -25.81
N ALA A 329 -19.11 27.60 -26.08
CA ALA A 329 -20.52 27.66 -26.49
C ALA A 329 -21.42 28.26 -25.37
N ALA A 330 -21.21 27.86 -24.11
CA ALA A 330 -21.96 28.37 -22.97
C ALA A 330 -21.68 29.86 -22.69
N GLN A 331 -20.43 30.30 -22.90
CA GLN A 331 -20.09 31.73 -22.78
C GLN A 331 -20.83 32.57 -23.81
N GLU A 332 -20.86 32.11 -25.06
CA GLU A 332 -21.58 32.80 -26.13
C GLU A 332 -23.08 32.75 -25.91
N ASN A 333 -23.62 31.61 -25.48
CA ASN A 333 -25.05 31.52 -25.13
C ASN A 333 -25.43 32.50 -24.01
N LEU A 334 -24.62 32.59 -22.94
CA LEU A 334 -24.86 33.56 -21.85
C LEU A 334 -24.88 34.98 -22.40
N ARG A 335 -23.90 35.35 -23.23
CA ARG A 335 -23.85 36.68 -23.86
C ARG A 335 -25.12 37.01 -24.66
N ILE A 336 -25.62 36.03 -25.42
CA ILE A 336 -26.86 36.14 -26.21
C ILE A 336 -28.07 36.33 -25.28
N GLN A 337 -28.19 35.52 -24.21
CA GLN A 337 -29.30 35.62 -23.28
C GLN A 337 -29.32 36.96 -22.48
N GLU A 338 -28.12 37.43 -22.09
CA GLU A 338 -27.99 38.76 -21.45
C GLU A 338 -28.44 39.90 -22.38
N LEU A 339 -28.07 39.83 -23.66
CA LEU A 339 -28.47 40.81 -24.65
C LEU A 339 -29.97 40.76 -24.92
N SER A 340 -30.52 39.57 -25.15
CA SER A 340 -31.96 39.36 -25.36
C SER A 340 -32.80 39.84 -24.19
N PHE A 341 -32.36 39.61 -22.96
CA PHE A 341 -33.03 40.11 -21.76
C PHE A 341 -33.00 41.63 -21.69
N LYS A 342 -31.87 42.27 -22.05
CA LYS A 342 -31.73 43.71 -22.07
C LYS A 342 -32.65 44.40 -23.09
N GLU A 343 -32.88 43.74 -24.21
CA GLU A 343 -33.75 44.22 -25.31
C GLU A 343 -35.22 43.78 -25.14
N ASP A 344 -35.60 43.27 -23.96
CA ASP A 344 -36.98 42.79 -23.64
C ASP A 344 -37.46 41.64 -24.54
N MET A 345 -36.52 40.89 -25.15
CA MET A 345 -36.79 39.71 -25.99
C MET A 345 -36.54 38.40 -25.30
N GLY A 346 -36.03 38.40 -24.04
CA GLY A 346 -35.66 37.26 -23.24
C GLY A 346 -36.24 37.32 -21.82
N THR A 347 -36.11 36.21 -21.11
CA THR A 347 -36.60 36.12 -19.71
C THR A 347 -35.44 36.10 -18.71
N ALA A 348 -35.72 36.52 -17.45
CA ALA A 348 -34.76 36.40 -16.35
C ALA A 348 -34.30 34.95 -16.14
N THR A 349 -35.20 33.99 -16.30
CA THR A 349 -34.88 32.54 -16.17
C THR A 349 -33.82 32.11 -17.20
N GLN A 350 -33.91 32.54 -18.45
CA GLN A 350 -32.94 32.18 -19.51
C GLN A 350 -31.54 32.73 -19.18
N VAL A 351 -31.39 33.91 -18.62
CA VAL A 351 -30.10 34.47 -18.18
C VAL A 351 -29.55 33.65 -17.01
N ILE A 352 -30.39 33.37 -16.01
CA ILE A 352 -30.03 32.59 -14.83
C ILE A 352 -29.56 31.18 -15.23
N ASP A 353 -30.29 30.51 -16.09
CA ASP A 353 -29.97 29.15 -16.58
C ASP A 353 -28.66 29.14 -17.37
N ALA A 354 -28.46 30.12 -18.29
CA ALA A 354 -27.22 30.23 -19.05
C ALA A 354 -25.99 30.49 -18.14
N GLN A 355 -26.13 31.34 -17.13
CA GLN A 355 -25.07 31.60 -16.15
C GLN A 355 -24.77 30.37 -15.30
N ASN A 356 -25.80 29.67 -14.82
CA ASN A 356 -25.62 28.43 -14.05
C ASN A 356 -24.97 27.34 -14.88
N MET A 357 -25.36 27.18 -16.16
CA MET A 357 -24.74 26.23 -17.09
C MET A 357 -23.25 26.50 -17.29
N LEU A 358 -22.85 27.77 -17.50
CA LEU A 358 -21.43 28.10 -17.64
C LEU A 358 -20.65 27.80 -16.35
N SER A 359 -21.20 28.12 -15.19
CA SER A 359 -20.58 27.83 -13.90
C SER A 359 -20.45 26.31 -13.65
N ALA A 360 -21.47 25.53 -13.99
CA ALA A 360 -21.44 24.07 -13.90
C ALA A 360 -20.37 23.49 -14.80
N LEU A 361 -20.21 23.93 -16.02
CA LEU A 361 -19.18 23.47 -16.96
C LEU A 361 -17.75 23.79 -16.46
N LYS A 362 -17.56 24.95 -15.82
CA LYS A 362 -16.28 25.30 -15.18
C LYS A 362 -15.96 24.34 -14.01
N ALA A 363 -16.95 24.05 -13.16
CA ALA A 363 -16.81 23.10 -12.07
C ALA A 363 -16.54 21.67 -12.60
N GLU A 364 -17.25 21.25 -13.66
CA GLU A 364 -17.08 19.95 -14.31
C GLU A 364 -15.68 19.80 -14.91
N THR A 365 -15.11 20.86 -15.49
CA THR A 365 -13.73 20.84 -15.96
C THR A 365 -12.73 20.56 -14.85
N ALA A 366 -12.92 21.15 -13.67
CA ALA A 366 -12.08 20.90 -12.50
C ALA A 366 -12.25 19.44 -11.99
N LEU A 367 -13.49 18.96 -11.92
CA LEU A 367 -13.80 17.58 -11.55
C LEU A 367 -13.20 16.57 -12.53
N ASN A 368 -13.28 16.82 -13.83
CA ASN A 368 -12.69 15.98 -14.87
C ASN A 368 -11.16 15.94 -14.76
N ALA A 369 -10.51 17.08 -14.51
CA ALA A 369 -9.06 17.13 -14.29
C ALA A 369 -8.66 16.38 -13.01
N TYR A 370 -9.42 16.52 -11.93
CA TYR A 370 -9.18 15.74 -10.70
C TYR A 370 -9.36 14.24 -10.95
N LYS A 371 -10.41 13.85 -11.67
CA LYS A 371 -10.61 12.45 -12.08
C LYS A 371 -9.42 11.92 -12.87
N TYR A 372 -8.89 12.69 -13.83
CA TYR A 372 -7.69 12.33 -14.57
C TYR A 372 -6.50 12.11 -13.63
N VAL A 373 -6.22 13.05 -12.75
CA VAL A 373 -5.10 12.98 -11.78
C VAL A 373 -5.22 11.73 -10.89
N MET A 374 -6.42 11.45 -10.39
CA MET A 374 -6.65 10.29 -9.53
C MET A 374 -6.57 8.97 -10.28
N SER A 375 -7.09 8.91 -11.51
CA SER A 375 -6.96 7.72 -12.36
C SER A 375 -5.49 7.47 -12.73
N LEU A 376 -4.71 8.51 -13.04
CA LEU A 376 -3.28 8.41 -13.26
C LEU A 376 -2.52 7.94 -12.00
N ALA A 377 -2.82 8.52 -10.84
CA ALA A 377 -2.20 8.12 -9.58
C ALA A 377 -2.51 6.66 -9.24
N THR A 378 -3.77 6.22 -9.40
CA THR A 378 -4.20 4.84 -9.18
C THR A 378 -3.52 3.87 -10.16
N LEU A 379 -3.41 4.25 -11.43
CA LEU A 379 -2.70 3.49 -12.46
C LEU A 379 -1.23 3.27 -12.06
N LEU A 380 -0.53 4.33 -11.71
CA LEU A 380 0.88 4.28 -11.33
C LEU A 380 1.11 3.54 -10.02
N GLN A 381 0.20 3.68 -9.04
CA GLN A 381 0.27 2.94 -7.79
C GLN A 381 0.09 1.44 -8.02
N SER A 382 -0.93 1.04 -8.79
CA SER A 382 -1.21 -0.37 -9.09
C SER A 382 -0.09 -1.01 -9.91
N HIS A 383 0.51 -0.25 -10.82
CA HIS A 383 1.68 -0.67 -11.58
C HIS A 383 2.95 -0.74 -10.71
N GLY A 384 3.06 0.02 -9.60
CA GLY A 384 4.25 0.12 -8.75
C GLY A 384 5.24 1.22 -9.16
N SER A 385 4.81 2.17 -9.96
CA SER A 385 5.62 3.29 -10.49
C SER A 385 5.15 4.68 -10.05
N ILE A 386 4.46 4.78 -8.93
CA ILE A 386 3.90 6.07 -8.45
C ILE A 386 4.98 7.14 -8.20
N HIS A 387 6.22 6.75 -7.99
CA HIS A 387 7.36 7.66 -7.90
C HIS A 387 7.59 8.47 -9.19
N GLN A 388 7.06 8.00 -10.33
CA GLN A 388 7.13 8.68 -11.63
C GLN A 388 6.01 9.71 -11.84
N PHE A 389 5.08 9.88 -10.88
CA PHE A 389 3.95 10.79 -11.04
C PHE A 389 4.38 12.21 -11.42
N GLN A 390 5.45 12.72 -10.84
CA GLN A 390 5.95 14.07 -11.13
C GLN A 390 6.40 14.26 -12.58
N THR A 391 6.83 13.21 -13.28
CA THR A 391 7.25 13.31 -14.68
C THR A 391 6.10 13.69 -15.61
N TYR A 392 4.86 13.35 -15.22
CA TYR A 392 3.66 13.71 -15.99
C TYR A 392 3.32 15.20 -15.89
N LEU A 393 3.73 15.88 -14.82
CA LEU A 393 3.59 17.34 -14.68
C LEU A 393 4.51 18.12 -15.62
N LEU A 394 5.65 17.53 -15.98
CA LEU A 394 6.72 18.17 -16.78
C LEU A 394 6.59 17.91 -18.27
N GLN A 395 5.55 17.20 -18.69
CA GLN A 395 5.37 16.86 -20.10
C GLN A 395 4.90 18.06 -20.91
N PRO A 396 5.35 18.20 -22.16
CA PRO A 396 5.00 19.34 -23.01
C PRO A 396 3.51 19.38 -23.39
N ASN A 397 2.81 18.25 -23.29
CA ASN A 397 1.39 18.10 -23.57
C ASN A 397 0.50 18.29 -22.33
N THR A 398 1.03 18.85 -21.25
CA THR A 398 0.31 19.09 -20.00
C THR A 398 -0.45 20.42 -20.04
N ARG A 399 -1.76 20.35 -19.89
CA ARG A 399 -2.62 21.51 -19.67
C ARG A 399 -2.96 21.65 -18.18
N PHE A 400 -2.71 22.83 -17.63
CA PHE A 400 -3.04 23.16 -16.26
C PHE A 400 -4.41 23.86 -16.19
N ILE A 401 -5.23 23.48 -15.17
CA ILE A 401 -6.50 24.10 -14.84
C ILE A 401 -6.23 25.15 -13.75
N ARG A 402 -6.39 26.42 -14.10
CA ARG A 402 -6.13 27.58 -13.22
C ARG A 402 -7.41 28.36 -12.96
#